data_bf1bfd14fa4613a13c899f63528ec9ab
#
_entry.id   bf1bfd14fa4613a13c899f63528ec9ab
#
_cell.length_a   1.000
_cell.length_b   1.000
_cell.length_c   1.000
_cell.angle_alpha   90.00
_cell.angle_beta   90.00
_cell.angle_gamma   90.00
#
_symmetry.space_group_name_H-M   'P 1'
#
loop_
_entity.id
_entity.type
_entity.pdbx_description
1 polymer ?
#
loop_
_entity_poly.entity_id
_entity_poly.type
_entity_poly.pdbx_seq_one_letter_code
_entity_poly.pdbx_strand_id
1 'polypeptide(L)'
;MGIHPLTSRCAGRTALVTGSSRGLGKAIAQRLAAEGATVALTGRTMDPDPKYQGSLRETLAEIEATGGSAIAVQADLSHTEDRERLFAEVVDRIGTPDILVNNAAVTFLRPLADFPERRVRLMMEMHVLAPLHLTQLSIPAMRERRRGWVLNVTSVGGDLPGGPPFDDFDRNAGFGVYGTVKAALNRLTKSLAAELYDDGIAVNAAAPSQPVATPGAGTLDLAKTDTEDIELITQTALELCTGDPATLTGRIAHTQPFLREIGWLS
;
A
#
# COMPACT_ATOMS: atom_id res chain seq x y z
N MET A 1 -20.48 11.08 -10.50
CA MET A 1 -19.74 10.45 -9.39
C MET A 1 -20.52 10.73 -8.12
N GLY A 2 -21.08 9.70 -7.49
CA GLY A 2 -21.75 9.87 -6.21
C GLY A 2 -20.70 9.95 -5.11
N ILE A 3 -20.68 11.05 -4.38
CA ILE A 3 -19.90 11.14 -3.13
C ILE A 3 -20.55 10.13 -2.18
N HIS A 4 -19.90 8.96 -2.00
CA HIS A 4 -20.35 8.04 -0.97
C HIS A 4 -20.16 8.72 0.39
N PRO A 5 -21.19 8.76 1.23
CA PRO A 5 -21.08 9.42 2.52
C PRO A 5 -19.96 8.77 3.35
N LEU A 6 -19.19 9.61 4.07
CA LEU A 6 -18.20 9.12 5.03
C LEU A 6 -18.92 8.33 6.11
N THR A 7 -18.47 7.12 6.36
CA THR A 7 -19.16 6.17 7.24
C THR A 7 -18.53 6.04 8.62
N SER A 8 -17.41 6.74 8.86
CA SER A 8 -16.62 6.68 10.11
C SER A 8 -16.15 5.24 10.47
N ARG A 9 -15.90 4.41 9.46
CA ARG A 9 -15.54 3.00 9.60
C ARG A 9 -14.22 2.79 10.34
N CYS A 10 -13.36 3.82 10.37
CA CYS A 10 -12.07 3.79 11.06
C CYS A 10 -12.07 4.61 12.35
N ALA A 11 -13.24 5.03 12.86
CA ALA A 11 -13.33 5.84 14.09
C ALA A 11 -12.61 5.16 15.26
N GLY A 12 -11.71 5.90 15.92
CA GLY A 12 -10.92 5.43 17.04
C GLY A 12 -9.83 4.42 16.72
N ARG A 13 -9.55 4.16 15.43
CA ARG A 13 -8.42 3.32 15.00
C ARG A 13 -7.20 4.15 14.67
N THR A 14 -6.03 3.54 14.79
CA THR A 14 -4.76 4.10 14.34
C THR A 14 -4.28 3.38 13.08
N ALA A 15 -3.70 4.14 12.14
CA ALA A 15 -3.19 3.58 10.90
C ALA A 15 -1.76 4.06 10.62
N LEU A 16 -0.88 3.17 10.15
CA LEU A 16 0.42 3.52 9.58
C LEU A 16 0.37 3.30 8.06
N VAL A 17 0.59 4.37 7.29
CA VAL A 17 0.60 4.30 5.82
C VAL A 17 1.98 4.65 5.29
N THR A 18 2.66 3.67 4.67
CA THR A 18 4.00 3.87 4.13
C THR A 18 3.97 4.48 2.73
N GLY A 19 4.94 5.36 2.41
CA GLY A 19 5.00 6.06 1.13
C GLY A 19 3.85 7.05 0.93
N SER A 20 3.39 7.71 2.00
CA SER A 20 2.20 8.56 2.03
C SER A 20 2.46 10.04 1.73
N SER A 21 3.65 10.39 1.23
CA SER A 21 3.96 11.77 0.80
C SER A 21 3.29 12.15 -0.54
N ARG A 22 2.82 11.18 -1.33
CA ARG A 22 2.21 11.38 -2.66
C ARG A 22 1.48 10.13 -3.15
N GLY A 23 0.80 10.27 -4.32
CA GLY A 23 0.22 9.14 -5.06
C GLY A 23 -0.78 8.32 -4.26
N LEU A 24 -0.74 6.99 -4.47
CA LEU A 24 -1.70 6.06 -3.84
C LEU A 24 -1.63 6.12 -2.31
N GLY A 25 -0.41 6.15 -1.73
CA GLY A 25 -0.25 6.19 -0.29
C GLY A 25 -0.84 7.44 0.36
N LYS A 26 -0.67 8.61 -0.28
CA LYS A 26 -1.33 9.86 0.14
C LYS A 26 -2.85 9.71 0.10
N ALA A 27 -3.41 9.26 -1.01
CA ALA A 27 -4.86 9.12 -1.19
C ALA A 27 -5.47 8.11 -0.20
N ILE A 28 -4.81 6.97 0.03
CA ILE A 28 -5.25 5.98 1.03
C ILE A 28 -5.20 6.58 2.44
N ALA A 29 -4.13 7.31 2.78
CA ALA A 29 -4.00 7.97 4.09
C ALA A 29 -5.12 9.00 4.32
N GLN A 30 -5.40 9.84 3.31
CA GLN A 30 -6.51 10.80 3.35
C GLN A 30 -7.87 10.11 3.51
N ARG A 31 -8.11 9.01 2.79
CA ARG A 31 -9.35 8.25 2.91
C ARG A 31 -9.52 7.65 4.31
N LEU A 32 -8.49 7.02 4.87
CA LEU A 32 -8.56 6.46 6.22
C LEU A 32 -8.77 7.53 7.28
N ALA A 33 -8.12 8.70 7.14
CA ALA A 33 -8.32 9.84 8.04
C ALA A 33 -9.75 10.40 7.94
N ALA A 34 -10.29 10.52 6.74
CA ALA A 34 -11.68 10.96 6.50
C ALA A 34 -12.70 9.98 7.10
N GLU A 35 -12.38 8.69 7.20
CA GLU A 35 -13.18 7.65 7.87
C GLU A 35 -12.93 7.57 9.39
N GLY A 36 -12.18 8.54 9.95
CA GLY A 36 -12.00 8.73 11.39
C GLY A 36 -10.77 8.05 12.01
N ALA A 37 -9.82 7.56 11.21
CA ALA A 37 -8.56 7.05 11.73
C ALA A 37 -7.61 8.20 12.11
N THR A 38 -6.77 7.99 13.14
CA THR A 38 -5.55 8.77 13.33
C THR A 38 -4.43 8.13 12.51
N VAL A 39 -3.86 8.86 11.54
CA VAL A 39 -2.95 8.30 10.55
C VAL A 39 -1.50 8.73 10.76
N ALA A 40 -0.59 7.77 10.93
CA ALA A 40 0.85 8.01 10.80
C ALA A 40 1.25 7.97 9.33
N LEU A 41 1.75 9.09 8.84
CA LEU A 41 2.31 9.26 7.50
C LEU A 41 3.80 9.00 7.53
N THR A 42 4.33 8.19 6.60
CA THR A 42 5.78 8.02 6.48
C THR A 42 6.28 7.98 5.05
N GLY A 43 7.49 8.47 4.86
CA GLY A 43 8.21 8.53 3.60
C GLY A 43 9.54 9.26 3.76
N ARG A 44 10.30 9.38 2.69
CA ARG A 44 11.63 10.01 2.71
C ARG A 44 11.57 11.54 2.62
N THR A 45 10.50 12.11 2.08
CA THR A 45 10.37 13.55 1.79
C THR A 45 9.47 14.18 2.85
N MET A 46 10.06 14.80 3.87
CA MET A 46 9.32 15.48 4.94
C MET A 46 8.73 16.79 4.43
N ASP A 47 9.60 17.67 3.92
CA ASP A 47 9.25 19.01 3.46
C ASP A 47 9.13 19.06 1.93
N PRO A 48 8.41 20.05 1.37
CA PRO A 48 8.36 20.27 -0.07
C PRO A 48 9.77 20.39 -0.67
N ASP A 49 10.01 19.65 -1.76
CA ASP A 49 11.28 19.67 -2.50
C ASP A 49 10.97 19.82 -3.99
N PRO A 50 11.62 20.78 -4.70
CA PRO A 50 11.37 21.00 -6.14
C PRO A 50 11.58 19.75 -7.02
N LYS A 51 12.36 18.77 -6.54
CA LYS A 51 12.62 17.51 -7.26
C LYS A 51 11.48 16.50 -7.13
N TYR A 52 10.61 16.68 -6.14
CA TYR A 52 9.57 15.70 -5.83
C TYR A 52 8.20 16.36 -5.72
N GLN A 53 7.23 15.83 -6.41
CA GLN A 53 5.84 16.27 -6.25
C GLN A 53 5.27 15.65 -4.96
N GLY A 54 5.00 16.49 -3.96
CA GLY A 54 4.40 16.11 -2.69
C GLY A 54 5.41 15.74 -1.58
N SER A 55 5.00 16.05 -0.36
CA SER A 55 5.75 15.83 0.88
C SER A 55 4.84 15.30 1.98
N LEU A 56 5.42 14.83 3.08
CA LEU A 56 4.64 14.40 4.25
C LEU A 56 3.92 15.58 4.89
N ARG A 57 4.57 16.75 4.94
CA ARG A 57 4.00 17.98 5.51
C ARG A 57 2.78 18.47 4.72
N GLU A 58 2.82 18.40 3.39
CA GLU A 58 1.65 18.74 2.55
C GLU A 58 0.50 17.76 2.77
N THR A 59 0.79 16.45 2.82
CA THR A 59 -0.26 15.44 3.09
C THR A 59 -0.88 15.62 4.48
N LEU A 60 -0.04 15.92 5.49
CA LEU A 60 -0.50 16.21 6.85
C LEU A 60 -1.45 17.42 6.87
N ALA A 61 -1.01 18.55 6.29
CA ALA A 61 -1.81 19.77 6.24
C ALA A 61 -3.15 19.58 5.51
N GLU A 62 -3.18 18.79 4.43
CA GLU A 62 -4.41 18.49 3.70
C GLU A 62 -5.39 17.64 4.53
N ILE A 63 -4.88 16.66 5.31
CA ILE A 63 -5.71 15.87 6.23
C ILE A 63 -6.28 16.76 7.34
N GLU A 64 -5.47 17.60 7.96
CA GLU A 64 -5.89 18.53 9.02
C GLU A 64 -6.92 19.55 8.50
N ALA A 65 -6.73 20.06 7.29
CA ALA A 65 -7.66 21.01 6.66
C ALA A 65 -9.07 20.41 6.44
N THR A 66 -9.19 19.09 6.35
CA THR A 66 -10.48 18.39 6.26
C THR A 66 -11.00 17.88 7.60
N GLY A 67 -10.36 18.25 8.71
CA GLY A 67 -10.75 17.86 10.07
C GLY A 67 -10.28 16.45 10.47
N GLY A 68 -9.43 15.81 9.66
CA GLY A 68 -8.80 14.52 9.98
C GLY A 68 -7.65 14.67 10.97
N SER A 69 -7.18 13.55 11.52
CA SER A 69 -6.06 13.47 12.45
C SER A 69 -4.89 12.69 11.84
N ALA A 70 -3.69 13.29 11.83
CA ALA A 70 -2.50 12.61 11.36
C ALA A 70 -1.23 13.07 12.07
N ILE A 71 -0.17 12.27 11.97
CA ILE A 71 1.21 12.64 12.31
C ILE A 71 2.12 12.32 11.12
N ALA A 72 3.23 13.01 11.01
CA ALA A 72 4.25 12.72 10.01
C ALA A 72 5.54 12.25 10.68
N VAL A 73 6.12 11.14 10.20
CA VAL A 73 7.39 10.58 10.65
C VAL A 73 8.24 10.24 9.43
N GLN A 74 9.37 10.93 9.29
CA GLN A 74 10.28 10.68 8.17
C GLN A 74 11.07 9.39 8.38
N ALA A 75 11.11 8.52 7.35
CA ALA A 75 11.93 7.31 7.39
C ALA A 75 12.33 6.85 5.98
N ASP A 76 13.51 6.23 5.86
CA ASP A 76 13.92 5.44 4.69
C ASP A 76 13.75 3.95 4.99
N LEU A 77 12.71 3.36 4.46
CA LEU A 77 12.35 1.96 4.72
C LEU A 77 13.34 0.94 4.12
N SER A 78 14.33 1.37 3.35
CA SER A 78 15.42 0.49 2.91
C SER A 78 16.39 0.10 4.03
N HIS A 79 16.29 0.75 5.20
CA HIS A 79 17.13 0.51 6.38
C HIS A 79 16.31 -0.06 7.54
N THR A 80 16.78 -1.15 8.12
CA THR A 80 16.08 -1.84 9.24
C THR A 80 15.93 -0.93 10.45
N GLU A 81 16.98 -0.22 10.83
CA GLU A 81 17.03 0.68 11.99
C GLU A 81 16.03 1.84 11.85
N ASP A 82 15.83 2.33 10.62
CA ASP A 82 14.84 3.37 10.35
C ASP A 82 13.39 2.84 10.47
N ARG A 83 13.14 1.59 10.09
CA ARG A 83 11.83 0.95 10.31
C ARG A 83 11.51 0.77 11.79
N GLU A 84 12.49 0.34 12.59
CA GLU A 84 12.35 0.19 14.05
C GLU A 84 12.10 1.53 14.73
N ARG A 85 12.90 2.56 14.39
CA ARG A 85 12.73 3.93 14.89
C ARG A 85 11.37 4.50 14.49
N LEU A 86 10.98 4.37 13.23
CA LEU A 86 9.66 4.78 12.73
C LEU A 86 8.54 4.16 13.57
N PHE A 87 8.60 2.83 13.73
CA PHE A 87 7.54 2.10 14.43
C PHE A 87 7.45 2.51 15.91
N ALA A 88 8.60 2.64 16.58
CA ALA A 88 8.67 3.10 17.97
C ALA A 88 8.11 4.52 18.13
N GLU A 89 8.45 5.46 17.23
CA GLU A 89 7.92 6.83 17.27
C GLU A 89 6.42 6.87 17.00
N VAL A 90 5.91 6.04 16.08
CA VAL A 90 4.46 5.93 15.83
C VAL A 90 3.74 5.43 17.08
N VAL A 91 4.27 4.36 17.71
CA VAL A 91 3.68 3.79 18.93
C VAL A 91 3.65 4.80 20.08
N ASP A 92 4.72 5.55 20.27
CA ASP A 92 4.82 6.60 21.30
C ASP A 92 3.77 7.71 21.10
N ARG A 93 3.57 8.14 19.85
CA ARG A 93 2.74 9.32 19.53
C ARG A 93 1.25 9.02 19.38
N ILE A 94 0.89 7.87 18.82
CA ILE A 94 -0.53 7.54 18.52
C ILE A 94 -0.93 6.11 18.91
N GLY A 95 -0.04 5.34 19.55
CA GLY A 95 -0.25 3.93 19.88
C GLY A 95 0.06 2.98 18.71
N THR A 96 0.04 1.69 19.01
CA THR A 96 0.32 0.65 18.00
C THR A 96 -0.77 0.64 16.92
N PRO A 97 -0.40 0.65 15.63
CA PRO A 97 -1.36 0.68 14.54
C PRO A 97 -2.36 -0.50 14.58
N ASP A 98 -3.64 -0.20 14.41
CA ASP A 98 -4.68 -1.19 14.10
C ASP A 98 -4.64 -1.57 12.61
N ILE A 99 -4.22 -0.62 11.77
CA ILE A 99 -4.14 -0.75 10.32
C ILE A 99 -2.71 -0.45 9.87
N LEU A 100 -2.07 -1.38 9.16
CA LEU A 100 -0.79 -1.17 8.49
C LEU A 100 -0.98 -1.21 6.97
N VAL A 101 -0.64 -0.12 6.28
CA VAL A 101 -0.66 -0.06 4.81
C VAL A 101 0.77 0.00 4.28
N ASN A 102 1.24 -1.11 3.71
CA ASN A 102 2.51 -1.25 3.03
C ASN A 102 2.37 -0.80 1.57
N ASN A 103 2.55 0.50 1.32
CA ASN A 103 2.44 1.10 -0.01
C ASN A 103 3.78 1.60 -0.56
N ALA A 104 4.76 1.92 0.30
CA ALA A 104 6.05 2.42 -0.16
C ALA A 104 6.71 1.48 -1.19
N ALA A 105 7.16 2.04 -2.29
CA ALA A 105 7.70 1.30 -3.41
C ALA A 105 8.84 2.04 -4.11
N VAL A 106 9.69 1.29 -4.79
CA VAL A 106 10.63 1.79 -5.81
C VAL A 106 10.46 0.94 -7.07
N THR A 107 10.41 1.59 -8.22
CA THR A 107 10.18 0.89 -9.50
C THR A 107 11.33 1.17 -10.45
N PHE A 108 11.92 0.11 -10.97
CA PHE A 108 12.86 0.15 -12.08
C PHE A 108 12.37 -0.88 -13.11
N LEU A 109 12.22 -0.44 -14.35
CA LEU A 109 11.80 -1.28 -15.47
C LEU A 109 12.97 -1.44 -16.43
N ARG A 110 13.39 -2.68 -16.69
CA ARG A 110 14.49 -3.03 -17.59
C ARG A 110 14.40 -4.50 -18.01
N PRO A 111 14.94 -4.87 -19.17
CA PRO A 111 15.15 -6.27 -19.52
C PRO A 111 15.96 -7.00 -18.42
N LEU A 112 15.59 -8.24 -18.13
CA LEU A 112 16.24 -9.04 -17.08
C LEU A 112 17.75 -9.22 -17.32
N ALA A 113 18.15 -9.35 -18.58
CA ALA A 113 19.57 -9.53 -18.94
C ALA A 113 20.47 -8.36 -18.48
N ASP A 114 19.92 -7.15 -18.43
CA ASP A 114 20.68 -5.93 -18.12
C ASP A 114 20.29 -5.33 -16.76
N PHE A 115 19.60 -6.09 -15.91
CA PHE A 115 19.08 -5.57 -14.66
C PHE A 115 20.17 -5.54 -13.57
N PRO A 116 20.58 -4.34 -13.05
CA PRO A 116 21.65 -4.25 -12.06
C PRO A 116 21.27 -4.88 -10.72
N GLU A 117 22.11 -5.76 -10.19
CA GLU A 117 21.86 -6.49 -8.92
C GLU A 117 21.50 -5.56 -7.76
N ARG A 118 22.19 -4.42 -7.62
CA ARG A 118 21.89 -3.43 -6.57
C ARG A 118 20.44 -2.94 -6.59
N ARG A 119 19.83 -2.84 -7.80
CA ARG A 119 18.43 -2.45 -7.96
C ARG A 119 17.47 -3.60 -7.64
N VAL A 120 17.85 -4.83 -7.98
CA VAL A 120 17.10 -6.03 -7.56
C VAL A 120 17.04 -6.08 -6.03
N ARG A 121 18.19 -5.95 -5.35
CA ARG A 121 18.26 -5.93 -3.88
C ARG A 121 17.39 -4.84 -3.27
N LEU A 122 17.47 -3.60 -3.80
CA LEU A 122 16.64 -2.49 -3.32
C LEU A 122 15.13 -2.76 -3.54
N MET A 123 14.75 -3.34 -4.67
CA MET A 123 13.34 -3.68 -4.92
C MET A 123 12.87 -4.78 -3.98
N MET A 124 13.68 -5.84 -3.73
CA MET A 124 13.36 -6.88 -2.74
C MET A 124 13.21 -6.29 -1.34
N GLU A 125 14.13 -5.40 -0.94
CA GLU A 125 14.07 -4.72 0.35
C GLU A 125 12.76 -3.94 0.52
N MET A 126 12.43 -3.09 -0.45
CA MET A 126 11.28 -2.19 -0.36
C MET A 126 9.93 -2.90 -0.52
N HIS A 127 9.84 -3.94 -1.35
CA HIS A 127 8.56 -4.58 -1.69
C HIS A 127 8.27 -5.84 -0.87
N VAL A 128 9.29 -6.45 -0.25
CA VAL A 128 9.13 -7.72 0.47
C VAL A 128 9.60 -7.62 1.91
N LEU A 129 10.87 -7.23 2.14
CA LEU A 129 11.46 -7.27 3.47
C LEU A 129 10.92 -6.14 4.37
N ALA A 130 10.77 -4.93 3.86
CA ALA A 130 10.19 -3.83 4.65
C ALA A 130 8.72 -4.08 5.03
N PRO A 131 7.81 -4.50 4.10
CA PRO A 131 6.47 -4.95 4.46
C PRO A 131 6.43 -6.07 5.49
N LEU A 132 7.27 -7.10 5.34
CA LEU A 132 7.36 -8.19 6.31
C LEU A 132 7.77 -7.68 7.69
N HIS A 133 8.85 -6.89 7.77
CA HIS A 133 9.37 -6.39 9.04
C HIS A 133 8.36 -5.48 9.77
N LEU A 134 7.73 -4.53 9.07
CA LEU A 134 6.70 -3.67 9.68
C LEU A 134 5.47 -4.49 10.15
N THR A 135 5.12 -5.54 9.39
CA THR A 135 4.07 -6.47 9.82
C THR A 135 4.49 -7.21 11.09
N GLN A 136 5.72 -7.74 11.16
CA GLN A 136 6.25 -8.40 12.35
C GLN A 136 6.24 -7.50 13.59
N LEU A 137 6.58 -6.22 13.44
CA LEU A 137 6.51 -5.24 14.52
C LEU A 137 5.07 -4.98 14.99
N SER A 138 4.09 -5.10 14.10
CA SER A 138 2.67 -4.84 14.40
C SER A 138 1.96 -6.05 15.04
N ILE A 139 2.37 -7.28 14.72
CA ILE A 139 1.71 -8.53 15.15
C ILE A 139 1.50 -8.65 16.67
N PRO A 140 2.49 -8.39 17.54
CA PRO A 140 2.31 -8.63 18.97
C PRO A 140 1.08 -7.90 19.55
N ALA A 141 0.93 -6.62 19.27
CA ALA A 141 -0.19 -5.84 19.76
C ALA A 141 -1.51 -6.15 19.03
N MET A 142 -1.47 -6.49 17.75
CA MET A 142 -2.66 -6.96 17.02
C MET A 142 -3.17 -8.30 17.59
N ARG A 143 -2.28 -9.23 17.96
CA ARG A 143 -2.60 -10.50 18.64
C ARG A 143 -3.26 -10.26 19.98
N GLU A 144 -2.68 -9.40 20.81
CA GLU A 144 -3.23 -9.08 22.13
C GLU A 144 -4.67 -8.54 22.02
N ARG A 145 -4.93 -7.69 21.03
CA ARG A 145 -6.26 -7.15 20.76
C ARG A 145 -7.17 -8.11 19.99
N ARG A 146 -6.62 -9.22 19.46
CA ARG A 146 -7.30 -10.16 18.54
C ARG A 146 -7.96 -9.41 17.36
N ARG A 147 -7.28 -8.38 16.89
CA ARG A 147 -7.79 -7.49 15.82
C ARG A 147 -6.65 -6.74 15.17
N GLY A 148 -6.60 -6.79 13.84
CA GLY A 148 -5.65 -6.02 13.04
C GLY A 148 -5.89 -6.16 11.54
N TRP A 149 -5.42 -5.19 10.78
CA TRP A 149 -5.49 -5.19 9.31
C TRP A 149 -4.14 -4.81 8.70
N VAL A 150 -3.63 -5.67 7.85
CA VAL A 150 -2.43 -5.41 7.04
C VAL A 150 -2.84 -5.38 5.58
N LEU A 151 -2.59 -4.26 4.92
CA LEU A 151 -2.82 -4.08 3.50
C LEU A 151 -1.48 -3.90 2.77
N ASN A 152 -1.20 -4.77 1.82
CA ASN A 152 -0.06 -4.65 0.92
C ASN A 152 -0.51 -4.08 -0.43
N VAL A 153 0.04 -2.94 -0.87
CA VAL A 153 -0.25 -2.40 -2.20
C VAL A 153 0.61 -3.13 -3.23
N THR A 154 -0.05 -3.96 -4.03
CA THR A 154 0.57 -4.78 -5.07
C THR A 154 0.30 -4.24 -6.48
N SER A 155 0.30 -5.06 -7.50
CA SER A 155 0.10 -4.68 -8.90
C SER A 155 -0.36 -5.90 -9.69
N VAL A 156 -1.10 -5.69 -10.78
CA VAL A 156 -1.36 -6.70 -11.81
C VAL A 156 -0.06 -7.29 -12.39
N GLY A 157 1.05 -6.53 -12.37
CA GLY A 157 2.36 -7.05 -12.73
C GLY A 157 2.90 -8.15 -11.83
N GLY A 158 2.26 -8.43 -10.69
CA GLY A 158 2.55 -9.58 -9.84
C GLY A 158 1.82 -10.86 -10.23
N ASP A 159 0.93 -10.81 -11.22
CA ASP A 159 0.31 -11.99 -11.79
C ASP A 159 1.30 -12.71 -12.71
N LEU A 160 1.10 -14.01 -12.92
CA LEU A 160 1.99 -14.77 -13.79
C LEU A 160 1.69 -14.43 -15.26
N PRO A 161 2.73 -14.21 -16.10
CA PRO A 161 2.55 -14.02 -17.52
C PRO A 161 1.79 -15.19 -18.16
N GLY A 162 0.84 -14.89 -19.03
CA GLY A 162 0.14 -15.90 -19.85
C GLY A 162 0.96 -16.28 -21.06
N GLY A 163 0.91 -17.53 -21.49
CA GLY A 163 1.59 -17.95 -22.73
C GLY A 163 2.14 -19.37 -22.71
N PRO A 164 2.81 -19.88 -23.77
CA PRO A 164 3.01 -19.22 -25.07
C PRO A 164 1.73 -19.18 -25.94
N PRO A 165 1.57 -18.24 -26.86
CA PRO A 165 2.46 -17.10 -27.09
C PRO A 165 2.33 -16.03 -26.02
N PHE A 166 3.45 -15.39 -25.64
CA PHE A 166 3.46 -14.25 -24.72
C PHE A 166 3.09 -12.98 -25.50
N ASP A 167 2.38 -12.05 -24.87
CA ASP A 167 2.00 -10.78 -25.44
C ASP A 167 3.17 -9.78 -25.53
N ASP A 168 2.93 -8.61 -26.10
CA ASP A 168 3.97 -7.60 -26.29
C ASP A 168 4.41 -6.95 -24.98
N PHE A 169 3.48 -6.76 -24.05
CA PHE A 169 3.76 -6.21 -22.73
C PHE A 169 4.69 -7.15 -21.94
N ASP A 170 4.34 -8.43 -21.84
CA ASP A 170 5.16 -9.41 -21.12
C ASP A 170 6.58 -9.51 -21.68
N ARG A 171 6.73 -9.40 -23.01
CA ARG A 171 8.02 -9.49 -23.70
C ARG A 171 8.88 -8.24 -23.58
N ASN A 172 8.28 -7.03 -23.60
CA ASN A 172 9.01 -5.80 -23.90
C ASN A 172 8.91 -4.71 -22.82
N ALA A 173 7.98 -4.78 -21.85
CA ALA A 173 7.80 -3.74 -20.84
C ALA A 173 8.87 -3.72 -19.74
N GLY A 174 9.76 -4.71 -19.67
CA GLY A 174 10.83 -4.77 -18.67
C GLY A 174 10.33 -5.02 -17.24
N PHE A 175 9.18 -5.63 -17.09
CA PHE A 175 8.51 -5.88 -15.81
C PHE A 175 9.08 -7.06 -15.01
N GLY A 176 10.04 -7.81 -15.53
CA GLY A 176 10.49 -9.07 -14.94
C GLY A 176 10.85 -9.01 -13.46
N VAL A 177 11.72 -8.08 -13.02
CA VAL A 177 12.06 -7.92 -11.59
C VAL A 177 10.88 -7.34 -10.81
N TYR A 178 10.17 -6.34 -11.37
CA TYR A 178 9.01 -5.74 -10.71
C TYR A 178 7.90 -6.77 -10.49
N GLY A 179 7.57 -7.56 -11.51
CA GLY A 179 6.61 -8.66 -11.40
C GLY A 179 7.03 -9.69 -10.34
N THR A 180 8.32 -10.06 -10.33
CA THR A 180 8.87 -11.00 -9.33
C THR A 180 8.65 -10.50 -7.90
N VAL A 181 8.99 -9.24 -7.58
CA VAL A 181 8.83 -8.73 -6.21
C VAL A 181 7.35 -8.55 -5.83
N LYS A 182 6.46 -8.22 -6.79
CA LYS A 182 5.02 -8.14 -6.55
C LYS A 182 4.38 -9.54 -6.37
N ALA A 183 4.81 -10.53 -7.15
CA ALA A 183 4.42 -11.93 -6.94
C ALA A 183 4.89 -12.46 -5.56
N ALA A 184 6.12 -12.12 -5.15
CA ALA A 184 6.62 -12.45 -3.82
C ALA A 184 5.78 -11.80 -2.71
N LEU A 185 5.40 -10.52 -2.87
CA LEU A 185 4.51 -9.82 -1.93
C LEU A 185 3.11 -10.46 -1.88
N ASN A 186 2.55 -10.87 -3.02
CA ASN A 186 1.29 -11.61 -3.10
C ASN A 186 1.38 -12.95 -2.35
N ARG A 187 2.47 -13.70 -2.54
CA ARG A 187 2.70 -14.94 -1.81
C ARG A 187 2.85 -14.70 -0.32
N LEU A 188 3.62 -13.69 0.09
CA LEU A 188 3.79 -13.29 1.49
C LEU A 188 2.45 -12.93 2.13
N THR A 189 1.61 -12.15 1.43
CA THR A 189 0.24 -11.80 1.87
C THR A 189 -0.58 -13.04 2.21
N LYS A 190 -0.59 -14.03 1.31
CA LYS A 190 -1.32 -15.28 1.51
C LYS A 190 -0.79 -16.09 2.70
N SER A 191 0.55 -16.15 2.86
CA SER A 191 1.17 -16.88 3.96
C SER A 191 0.85 -16.24 5.31
N LEU A 192 1.01 -14.91 5.43
CA LEU A 192 0.69 -14.18 6.64
C LEU A 192 -0.80 -14.27 6.99
N ALA A 193 -1.69 -14.19 5.99
CA ALA A 193 -3.12 -14.35 6.21
C ALA A 193 -3.48 -15.71 6.82
N ALA A 194 -2.83 -16.78 6.34
CA ALA A 194 -3.04 -18.13 6.87
C ALA A 194 -2.48 -18.29 8.29
N GLU A 195 -1.26 -17.79 8.54
CA GLU A 195 -0.61 -17.89 9.85
C GLU A 195 -1.31 -17.06 10.94
N LEU A 196 -1.92 -15.93 10.58
CA LEU A 196 -2.53 -14.98 11.51
C LEU A 196 -4.06 -15.11 11.59
N TYR A 197 -4.64 -16.11 10.91
CA TYR A 197 -6.08 -16.28 10.83
C TYR A 197 -6.74 -16.43 12.20
N ASP A 198 -6.21 -17.32 13.04
CA ASP A 198 -6.74 -17.55 14.39
C ASP A 198 -6.45 -16.38 15.36
N ASP A 199 -5.57 -15.47 14.99
CA ASP A 199 -5.26 -14.26 15.76
C ASP A 199 -6.26 -13.11 15.53
N GLY A 200 -7.20 -13.27 14.57
CA GLY A 200 -8.16 -12.23 14.18
C GLY A 200 -7.50 -11.08 13.42
N ILE A 201 -6.43 -11.36 12.67
CA ILE A 201 -5.66 -10.38 11.89
C ILE A 201 -5.88 -10.65 10.40
N ALA A 202 -6.48 -9.68 9.70
CA ALA A 202 -6.60 -9.74 8.25
C ALA A 202 -5.33 -9.28 7.55
N VAL A 203 -4.85 -10.05 6.58
CA VAL A 203 -3.74 -9.65 5.70
C VAL A 203 -4.19 -9.78 4.26
N ASN A 204 -4.25 -8.65 3.55
CA ASN A 204 -4.76 -8.57 2.18
C ASN A 204 -3.79 -7.79 1.29
N ALA A 205 -3.94 -7.92 -0.03
CA ALA A 205 -3.26 -7.08 -1.00
C ALA A 205 -4.28 -6.42 -1.95
N ALA A 206 -4.01 -5.17 -2.33
CA ALA A 206 -4.77 -4.42 -3.32
C ALA A 206 -3.90 -4.09 -4.52
N ALA A 207 -4.41 -4.37 -5.71
CA ALA A 207 -3.77 -4.06 -7.00
C ALA A 207 -4.70 -3.17 -7.83
N PRO A 208 -4.26 -1.98 -8.29
CA PRO A 208 -4.97 -1.29 -9.35
C PRO A 208 -5.13 -2.20 -10.57
N SER A 209 -6.34 -2.25 -11.15
CA SER A 209 -6.65 -3.04 -12.36
C SER A 209 -6.05 -2.40 -13.61
N GLN A 210 -5.86 -1.08 -13.58
CA GLN A 210 -5.20 -0.28 -14.61
C GLN A 210 -4.22 0.69 -13.94
N PRO A 211 -3.23 1.23 -14.66
CA PRO A 211 -2.37 2.25 -14.12
C PRO A 211 -3.17 3.43 -13.55
N VAL A 212 -2.76 3.94 -12.40
CA VAL A 212 -3.34 5.16 -11.81
C VAL A 212 -2.41 6.33 -12.10
N ALA A 213 -2.95 7.42 -12.62
CA ALA A 213 -2.18 8.62 -12.92
C ALA A 213 -1.68 9.28 -11.62
N THR A 214 -0.45 8.97 -11.24
CA THR A 214 0.20 9.47 -10.02
C THR A 214 1.63 9.91 -10.32
N PRO A 215 2.23 10.77 -9.48
CA PRO A 215 3.65 11.15 -9.63
C PRO A 215 4.62 9.95 -9.65
N GLY A 216 4.26 8.84 -9.01
CA GLY A 216 5.05 7.61 -9.02
C GLY A 216 4.94 6.78 -10.30
N ALA A 217 3.92 6.99 -11.08
CA ALA A 217 3.68 6.28 -12.36
C ALA A 217 4.44 6.89 -13.55
N GLY A 218 5.24 7.94 -13.34
CA GLY A 218 5.94 8.68 -14.40
C GLY A 218 6.97 7.88 -15.22
N THR A 219 7.19 6.59 -14.91
CA THR A 219 8.00 5.67 -15.74
C THR A 219 7.16 4.94 -16.79
N LEU A 220 5.83 5.07 -16.76
CA LEU A 220 4.90 4.50 -17.73
C LEU A 220 4.46 5.59 -18.72
N ASP A 221 4.35 5.25 -20.00
CA ASP A 221 3.77 6.14 -21.02
C ASP A 221 2.23 6.16 -20.85
N LEU A 222 1.77 6.89 -19.82
CA LEU A 222 0.34 6.99 -19.48
C LEU A 222 -0.49 7.65 -20.59
N ALA A 223 0.13 8.35 -21.55
CA ALA A 223 -0.59 8.96 -22.67
C ALA A 223 -1.19 7.91 -23.63
N LYS A 224 -0.70 6.67 -23.57
CA LYS A 224 -1.14 5.56 -24.41
C LYS A 224 -1.84 4.43 -23.65
N THR A 225 -2.09 4.62 -22.38
CA THR A 225 -2.64 3.57 -21.52
C THR A 225 -3.89 4.08 -20.83
N ASP A 226 -4.97 3.29 -20.87
CA ASP A 226 -6.14 3.57 -20.06
C ASP A 226 -5.75 3.60 -18.59
N THR A 227 -6.20 4.63 -17.88
CA THR A 227 -5.94 4.79 -16.45
C THR A 227 -7.22 4.62 -15.66
N GLU A 228 -7.11 4.09 -14.44
CA GLU A 228 -8.25 4.06 -13.53
C GLU A 228 -8.23 5.23 -12.55
N ASP A 229 -9.43 5.55 -12.02
CA ASP A 229 -9.58 6.58 -11.01
C ASP A 229 -8.95 6.10 -9.68
N ILE A 230 -8.24 7.02 -9.03
CA ILE A 230 -7.62 6.78 -7.72
C ILE A 230 -8.65 6.43 -6.63
N GLU A 231 -9.92 6.78 -6.83
CA GLU A 231 -11.00 6.42 -5.92
C GLU A 231 -11.17 4.90 -5.81
N LEU A 232 -10.94 4.13 -6.90
CA LEU A 232 -11.09 2.67 -6.88
C LEU A 232 -10.11 2.01 -5.91
N ILE A 233 -8.85 2.42 -5.91
CA ILE A 233 -7.86 1.85 -4.97
C ILE A 233 -8.10 2.33 -3.54
N THR A 234 -8.55 3.58 -3.32
CA THR A 234 -8.85 4.06 -1.97
C THR A 234 -10.08 3.39 -1.38
N GLN A 235 -11.11 3.12 -2.18
CA GLN A 235 -12.27 2.33 -1.76
C GLN A 235 -11.89 0.89 -1.47
N THR A 236 -11.12 0.24 -2.37
CA THR A 236 -10.61 -1.11 -2.15
C THR A 236 -9.79 -1.20 -0.86
N ALA A 237 -8.92 -0.22 -0.61
CA ALA A 237 -8.13 -0.16 0.62
C ALA A 237 -9.02 -0.03 1.87
N LEU A 238 -10.06 0.81 1.82
CA LEU A 238 -11.00 0.95 2.93
C LEU A 238 -11.70 -0.37 3.23
N GLU A 239 -12.23 -1.06 2.21
CA GLU A 239 -12.91 -2.36 2.39
C GLU A 239 -11.97 -3.39 3.03
N LEU A 240 -10.74 -3.51 2.52
CA LEU A 240 -9.75 -4.47 3.00
C LEU A 240 -9.18 -4.14 4.39
N CYS A 241 -9.21 -2.86 4.79
CA CYS A 241 -8.74 -2.39 6.10
C CYS A 241 -9.84 -2.32 7.18
N THR A 242 -11.09 -2.60 6.81
CA THR A 242 -12.21 -2.49 7.75
C THR A 242 -13.14 -3.70 7.74
N GLY A 243 -12.96 -4.62 6.79
CA GLY A 243 -13.73 -5.86 6.69
C GLY A 243 -13.47 -6.81 7.85
N ASP A 244 -14.37 -7.76 8.02
CA ASP A 244 -14.26 -8.81 9.05
C ASP A 244 -13.04 -9.71 8.78
N PRO A 245 -12.04 -9.77 9.68
CA PRO A 245 -10.87 -10.62 9.51
C PRO A 245 -11.18 -12.12 9.35
N ALA A 246 -12.33 -12.60 9.85
CA ALA A 246 -12.74 -13.99 9.71
C ALA A 246 -13.15 -14.36 8.27
N THR A 247 -13.56 -13.38 7.47
CA THR A 247 -14.10 -13.63 6.12
C THR A 247 -13.35 -12.90 5.02
N LEU A 248 -12.71 -11.76 5.34
CA LEU A 248 -11.98 -10.94 4.38
C LEU A 248 -10.49 -10.88 4.72
N THR A 249 -9.81 -12.00 4.48
CA THR A 249 -8.35 -12.14 4.63
C THR A 249 -7.77 -13.00 3.51
N GLY A 250 -6.50 -12.82 3.20
CA GLY A 250 -5.81 -13.55 2.13
C GLY A 250 -6.24 -13.16 0.71
N ARG A 251 -6.92 -12.03 0.53
CA ARG A 251 -7.32 -11.55 -0.82
C ARG A 251 -6.13 -10.89 -1.52
N ILE A 252 -6.00 -11.19 -2.81
CA ILE A 252 -5.25 -10.38 -3.76
C ILE A 252 -6.32 -9.70 -4.61
N ALA A 253 -6.73 -8.50 -4.18
CA ALA A 253 -7.88 -7.80 -4.75
C ALA A 253 -7.42 -6.87 -5.88
N HIS A 254 -7.80 -7.20 -7.11
CA HIS A 254 -7.77 -6.27 -8.22
C HIS A 254 -8.96 -5.31 -8.06
N THR A 255 -8.74 -4.02 -8.12
CA THR A 255 -9.73 -2.98 -7.76
C THR A 255 -11.08 -3.19 -8.41
N GLN A 256 -11.15 -3.23 -9.73
CA GLN A 256 -12.44 -3.29 -10.44
C GLN A 256 -13.19 -4.61 -10.22
N PRO A 257 -12.60 -5.82 -10.39
CA PRO A 257 -13.28 -7.07 -10.08
C PRO A 257 -13.75 -7.15 -8.62
N PHE A 258 -12.90 -6.75 -7.68
CA PHE A 258 -13.25 -6.78 -6.27
C PHE A 258 -14.41 -5.84 -5.93
N LEU A 259 -14.39 -4.60 -6.44
CA LEU A 259 -15.45 -3.64 -6.18
C LEU A 259 -16.77 -4.03 -6.85
N ARG A 260 -16.75 -4.74 -7.99
CA ARG A 260 -17.95 -5.35 -8.56
C ARG A 260 -18.47 -6.51 -7.71
N GLU A 261 -17.60 -7.39 -7.23
CA GLU A 261 -17.94 -8.52 -6.36
C GLU A 261 -18.71 -8.06 -5.11
N ILE A 262 -18.30 -6.94 -4.51
CA ILE A 262 -18.95 -6.39 -3.31
C ILE A 262 -20.11 -5.41 -3.63
N GLY A 263 -20.45 -5.22 -4.90
CA GLY A 263 -21.56 -4.36 -5.34
C GLY A 263 -21.32 -2.85 -5.23
N TRP A 264 -20.06 -2.43 -5.12
CA TRP A 264 -19.71 -1.00 -5.10
C TRP A 264 -19.61 -0.42 -6.52
N LEU A 265 -19.17 -1.21 -7.48
CA LEU A 265 -19.23 -0.93 -8.93
C LEU A 265 -20.34 -1.75 -9.58
N SER A 266 -21.05 -1.10 -10.51
CA SER A 266 -22.02 -1.76 -11.39
C SER A 266 -21.34 -2.58 -12.49
#